data_aa8d06547d11ce7c1eaffc086dc70c28
#
_entry.id   aa8d06547d11ce7c1eaffc086dc70c28
#
_cell.length_a   1.000
_cell.length_b   1.000
_cell.length_c   1.000
_cell.angle_alpha   90.00
_cell.angle_beta   90.00
_cell.angle_gamma   90.00
#
_symmetry.space_group_name_H-M   'P 1'
#
loop_
_entity.id
_entity.type
_entity.pdbx_description
1 polymer ?
#
loop_
_entity_poly.entity_id
_entity_poly.type
_entity_poly.pdbx_seq_one_letter_code
_entity_poly.pdbx_strand_id
1 'polypeptide(L)'
;RLAALAPGKPVLLLEFGATRGNPGGDQAVWAERALSDLVQGRWPQVIGFSWWNEAWPNDDDPANDTSMRLQDSPALSAVFRRWVGSRDNVLGRYTQP
;
A
#
# COMPACT_ATOMS: atom_id res chain seq x y z
N ARG A 1 1.82 -17.53 3.90
CA ARG A 1 1.59 -18.03 5.24
C ARG A 1 0.12 -17.99 5.67
N LEU A 2 -0.55 -16.85 5.43
CA LEU A 2 -1.99 -16.77 5.70
C LEU A 2 -2.76 -17.80 4.88
N ALA A 3 -2.33 -18.04 3.64
CA ALA A 3 -2.95 -19.06 2.80
C ALA A 3 -2.82 -20.45 3.39
N ALA A 4 -1.70 -20.75 4.07
CA ALA A 4 -1.51 -22.04 4.73
C ALA A 4 -2.37 -22.16 5.99
N LEU A 5 -2.62 -21.06 6.71
CA LEU A 5 -3.44 -21.07 7.92
C LEU A 5 -4.94 -21.08 7.62
N ALA A 6 -5.37 -20.47 6.52
CA ALA A 6 -6.77 -20.34 6.17
C ALA A 6 -6.96 -20.58 4.65
N PRO A 7 -6.72 -21.79 4.17
CA PRO A 7 -6.81 -22.07 2.74
C PRO A 7 -8.24 -21.86 2.22
N GLY A 8 -8.35 -21.22 1.06
CA GLY A 8 -9.62 -20.95 0.44
C GLY A 8 -10.40 -19.77 1.02
N LYS A 9 -9.88 -19.08 2.03
CA LYS A 9 -10.54 -17.92 2.62
C LYS A 9 -10.06 -16.64 1.94
N PRO A 10 -10.96 -15.67 1.65
CA PRO A 10 -10.53 -14.37 1.16
C PRO A 10 -9.81 -13.58 2.26
N VAL A 11 -8.85 -12.76 1.84
CA VAL A 11 -8.03 -11.96 2.75
C VAL A 11 -8.11 -10.49 2.36
N LEU A 12 -8.29 -9.61 3.36
CA LEU A 12 -8.22 -8.17 3.20
C LEU A 12 -7.01 -7.65 3.97
N LEU A 13 -6.21 -6.81 3.31
CA LEU A 13 -5.14 -6.07 3.98
C LEU A 13 -5.70 -4.72 4.40
N LEU A 14 -6.19 -4.62 5.64
CA LEU A 14 -6.93 -3.45 6.10
C LEU A 14 -6.07 -2.21 6.29
N GLU A 15 -4.83 -2.41 6.74
CA GLU A 15 -3.90 -1.30 6.93
C GLU A 15 -2.49 -1.78 6.62
N PHE A 16 -1.85 -1.15 5.65
CA PHE A 16 -0.45 -1.44 5.37
C PHE A 16 0.22 -0.22 4.77
N GLY A 17 1.53 -0.15 4.89
CA GLY A 17 2.30 0.95 4.39
C GLY A 17 3.76 0.84 4.80
N ALA A 18 4.56 1.75 4.28
CA ALA A 18 5.94 1.93 4.66
C ALA A 18 6.21 3.42 4.82
N THR A 19 6.92 3.80 5.87
CA THR A 19 7.22 5.20 6.13
C THR A 19 8.33 5.70 5.21
N ARG A 20 8.29 6.99 4.90
CA ARG A 20 9.40 7.66 4.23
C ARG A 20 10.62 7.68 5.16
N GLY A 21 11.81 7.56 4.58
CA GLY A 21 13.04 7.52 5.37
C GLY A 21 13.27 6.22 6.12
N ASN A 22 12.57 5.17 5.76
CA ASN A 22 12.71 3.85 6.38
C ASN A 22 14.12 3.31 6.13
N PRO A 23 14.88 2.93 7.19
CA PRO A 23 16.21 2.35 6.99
C PRO A 23 16.19 1.01 6.26
N GLY A 24 15.04 0.34 6.20
CA GLY A 24 14.91 -0.92 5.46
C GLY A 24 14.78 -0.77 3.96
N GLY A 25 14.72 0.47 3.42
CA GLY A 25 14.65 0.70 1.99
C GLY A 25 13.82 1.92 1.60
N ASP A 26 13.76 2.17 0.30
CA ASP A 26 13.00 3.28 -0.26
C ASP A 26 11.50 3.01 -0.23
N GLN A 27 10.72 3.97 0.25
CA GLN A 27 9.28 3.85 0.38
C GLN A 27 8.59 3.56 -0.96
N ALA A 28 8.97 4.27 -2.02
CA ALA A 28 8.35 4.10 -3.33
C ALA A 28 8.69 2.75 -3.94
N VAL A 29 9.92 2.27 -3.75
CA VAL A 29 10.34 0.93 -4.21
C VAL A 29 9.56 -0.15 -3.46
N TRP A 30 9.40 0.00 -2.16
CA TRP A 30 8.63 -0.92 -1.36
C TRP A 30 7.17 -0.98 -1.83
N ALA A 31 6.56 0.19 -2.04
CA ALA A 31 5.19 0.28 -2.53
C ALA A 31 5.04 -0.32 -3.93
N GLU A 32 6.00 -0.08 -4.81
CA GLU A 32 6.00 -0.66 -6.16
C GLU A 32 5.95 -2.18 -6.11
N ARG A 33 6.76 -2.79 -5.27
CA ARG A 33 6.78 -4.25 -5.13
C ARG A 33 5.49 -4.78 -4.53
N ALA A 34 5.03 -4.16 -3.46
CA ALA A 34 3.80 -4.60 -2.77
C ALA A 34 2.59 -4.49 -3.68
N LEU A 35 2.40 -3.34 -4.33
CA LEU A 35 1.25 -3.12 -5.19
C LEU A 35 1.30 -3.97 -6.46
N SER A 36 2.49 -4.13 -7.07
CA SER A 36 2.60 -4.98 -8.25
C SER A 36 2.23 -6.43 -7.92
N ASP A 37 2.70 -6.94 -6.80
CA ASP A 37 2.37 -8.30 -6.37
C ASP A 37 0.86 -8.47 -6.10
N LEU A 38 0.24 -7.48 -5.44
CA LEU A 38 -1.19 -7.52 -5.14
C LEU A 38 -2.04 -7.44 -6.41
N VAL A 39 -1.74 -6.48 -7.27
CA VAL A 39 -2.55 -6.23 -8.47
C VAL A 39 -2.37 -7.34 -9.52
N GLN A 40 -1.16 -7.91 -9.62
CA GLN A 40 -0.89 -9.01 -10.54
C GLN A 40 -1.35 -10.37 -10.04
N GLY A 41 -1.93 -10.41 -8.83
CA GLY A 41 -2.52 -11.63 -8.30
C GLY A 41 -1.54 -12.66 -7.77
N ARG A 42 -0.35 -12.24 -7.30
CA ARG A 42 0.61 -13.16 -6.69
C ARG A 42 0.02 -13.86 -5.47
N TRP A 43 -0.87 -13.18 -4.76
CA TRP A 43 -1.61 -13.76 -3.65
C TRP A 43 -3.11 -13.71 -3.98
N PRO A 44 -3.62 -14.74 -4.69
CA PRO A 44 -5.00 -14.69 -5.19
C PRO A 44 -6.07 -14.63 -4.10
N GLN A 45 -5.74 -15.01 -2.87
CA GLN A 45 -6.67 -14.88 -1.74
C GLN A 45 -6.88 -13.43 -1.31
N VAL A 46 -5.96 -12.52 -1.63
CA VAL A 46 -6.08 -11.11 -1.27
C VAL A 46 -7.04 -10.44 -2.24
N ILE A 47 -8.20 -10.04 -1.73
CA ILE A 47 -9.27 -9.45 -2.56
C ILE A 47 -9.39 -7.95 -2.38
N GLY A 48 -8.63 -7.36 -1.46
CA GLY A 48 -8.63 -5.92 -1.26
C GLY A 48 -7.54 -5.47 -0.31
N PHE A 49 -7.25 -4.17 -0.34
CA PHE A 49 -6.22 -3.58 0.51
C PHE A 49 -6.56 -2.12 0.80
N SER A 50 -5.94 -1.60 1.86
CA SER A 50 -6.03 -0.19 2.23
C SER A 50 -4.65 0.30 2.65
N TRP A 51 -4.18 1.34 1.97
CA TRP A 51 -2.92 2.00 2.33
C TRP A 51 -3.17 2.97 3.47
N TRP A 52 -2.29 2.97 4.48
CA TRP A 52 -2.38 3.89 5.61
C TRP A 52 -1.85 5.27 5.20
N ASN A 53 -2.72 6.10 4.67
CA ASN A 53 -2.37 7.42 4.11
C ASN A 53 -2.32 8.49 5.21
N GLU A 54 -1.41 8.32 6.17
CA GLU A 54 -1.30 9.20 7.34
C GLU A 54 0.16 9.57 7.61
N ALA A 55 0.33 10.59 8.43
CA ALA A 55 1.64 11.01 8.94
C ALA A 55 1.48 11.45 10.38
N TRP A 56 2.48 11.14 11.19
CA TRP A 56 2.47 11.54 12.61
C TRP A 56 3.89 11.61 13.17
N PRO A 57 4.13 12.46 14.21
CA PRO A 57 5.39 12.45 14.93
C PRO A 57 5.43 11.26 15.90
N ASN A 58 6.59 10.66 16.03
CA ASN A 58 6.80 9.58 17.00
C ASN A 58 7.46 10.10 18.29
N ASP A 59 8.25 11.17 18.18
CA ASP A 59 8.92 11.81 19.30
C ASP A 59 9.24 13.26 18.92
N ASP A 60 10.13 13.93 19.67
CA ASP A 60 10.49 15.31 19.41
C ASP A 60 11.45 15.51 18.24
N ASP A 61 12.00 14.43 17.68
CA ASP A 61 12.93 14.49 16.55
C ASP A 61 12.16 14.25 15.25
N PRO A 62 12.06 15.27 14.36
CA PRO A 62 11.37 15.08 13.07
C PRO A 62 11.94 13.99 12.20
N ALA A 63 13.19 13.60 12.39
CA ALA A 63 13.80 12.51 11.63
C ALA A 63 13.13 11.17 11.91
N ASN A 64 12.45 11.04 13.05
CA ASN A 64 11.76 9.82 13.45
C ASN A 64 10.26 9.84 13.12
N ASP A 65 9.78 10.87 12.46
CA ASP A 65 8.37 10.96 12.07
C ASP A 65 7.99 9.85 11.11
N THR A 66 6.78 9.32 11.27
CA THR A 66 6.19 8.41 10.29
C THR A 66 5.47 9.23 9.23
N SER A 67 5.73 8.97 7.97
CA SER A 67 5.04 9.61 6.87
C SER A 67 4.78 8.61 5.75
N MET A 68 3.49 8.33 5.53
CA MET A 68 3.03 7.41 4.50
C MET A 68 2.01 8.08 3.56
N ARG A 69 1.89 9.41 3.63
CA ARG A 69 0.91 10.15 2.85
C ARG A 69 1.32 10.24 1.38
N LEU A 70 0.40 9.85 0.51
CA LEU A 70 0.61 9.90 -0.94
C LEU A 70 0.85 11.32 -1.44
N GLN A 71 0.13 12.29 -0.87
CA GLN A 71 0.23 13.69 -1.28
C GLN A 71 1.56 14.34 -0.90
N ASP A 72 2.33 13.71 -0.02
CA ASP A 72 3.62 14.26 0.42
C ASP A 72 4.81 13.69 -0.39
N SER A 73 4.56 12.75 -1.30
CA SER A 73 5.62 12.11 -2.08
C SER A 73 5.19 11.91 -3.54
N PRO A 74 5.73 12.72 -4.46
CA PRO A 74 5.47 12.52 -5.89
C PRO A 74 5.83 11.12 -6.39
N ALA A 75 6.92 10.54 -5.87
CA ALA A 75 7.34 9.20 -6.26
C ALA A 75 6.32 8.15 -5.82
N LEU A 76 5.84 8.22 -4.58
CA LEU A 76 4.84 7.31 -4.08
C LEU A 76 3.50 7.48 -4.81
N SER A 77 3.09 8.72 -5.08
CA SER A 77 1.88 8.99 -5.85
C SER A 77 1.94 8.40 -7.25
N ALA A 78 3.10 8.47 -7.90
CA ALA A 78 3.29 7.89 -9.23
C ALA A 78 3.14 6.36 -9.22
N VAL A 79 3.66 5.70 -8.18
CA VAL A 79 3.50 4.26 -8.01
C VAL A 79 2.02 3.89 -7.89
N PHE A 80 1.27 4.62 -7.09
CA PHE A 80 -0.16 4.36 -6.92
C PHE A 80 -0.95 4.61 -8.21
N ARG A 81 -0.64 5.66 -8.96
CA ARG A 81 -1.29 5.88 -10.25
C ARG A 81 -1.04 4.74 -11.21
N ARG A 82 0.17 4.19 -11.22
CA ARG A 82 0.53 3.09 -12.12
C ARG A 82 -0.22 1.81 -11.78
N TRP A 83 -0.29 1.45 -10.51
CA TRP A 83 -0.81 0.15 -10.10
C TRP A 83 -2.27 0.15 -9.68
N VAL A 84 -2.80 1.29 -9.25
CA VAL A 84 -4.16 1.40 -8.74
C VAL A 84 -5.03 2.23 -9.66
N GLY A 85 -4.57 3.42 -10.02
CA GLY A 85 -5.40 4.39 -10.72
C GLY A 85 -5.67 4.08 -12.19
N SER A 86 -4.89 3.19 -12.80
CA SER A 86 -4.98 2.88 -14.23
C SER A 86 -5.35 1.43 -14.54
N ARG A 87 -5.77 0.66 -13.54
CA ARG A 87 -6.06 -0.76 -13.71
C ARG A 87 -7.56 -1.02 -13.60
N ASP A 88 -8.10 -1.76 -14.57
CA ASP A 88 -9.53 -2.10 -14.61
C ASP A 88 -9.95 -3.06 -13.50
N ASN A 89 -9.01 -3.88 -13.02
CA ASN A 89 -9.29 -4.85 -11.97
C ASN A 89 -9.16 -4.28 -10.56
N VAL A 90 -8.95 -2.97 -10.43
CA VAL A 90 -8.84 -2.30 -9.13
C VAL A 90 -9.86 -1.18 -9.06
N LEU A 91 -10.75 -1.23 -8.08
CA LEU A 91 -11.71 -0.17 -7.83
C LEU A 91 -11.03 0.92 -7.03
N GLY A 92 -10.79 2.06 -7.68
CA GLY A 92 -10.09 3.19 -7.06
C GLY A 92 -10.99 4.25 -6.47
N ARG A 93 -12.28 4.20 -6.77
CA ARG A 93 -13.26 5.14 -6.23
C ARG A 93 -14.66 4.57 -6.33
N TYR A 94 -15.53 5.09 -5.48
CA TYR A 94 -16.94 4.74 -5.51
C TYR A 94 -17.60 5.39 -6.72
N THR A 95 -18.36 4.59 -7.47
CA THR A 95 -19.19 5.09 -8.54
C THR A 95 -20.62 4.71 -8.24
N GLN A 96 -21.53 5.69 -8.32
CA GLN A 96 -22.95 5.43 -8.11
C GLN A 96 -23.52 4.63 -9.28
N PRO A 97 -24.37 3.63 -9.01
CA PRO A 97 -25.06 2.91 -10.05
C PRO A 97 -26.02 3.81 -10.83
#